data_f9a3800febe16014e5a92dc1f441c9cd
#
_entry.id   f9a3800febe16014e5a92dc1f441c9cd
#
_cell.length_a   1.000
_cell.length_b   1.000
_cell.length_c   1.000
_cell.angle_alpha   90.00
_cell.angle_beta   90.00
_cell.angle_gamma   90.00
#
_symmetry.space_group_name_H-M   'P 1'
#
loop_
_entity.id
_entity.type
_entity.pdbx_description
1 polymer ?
#
loop_
_entity_poly.entity_id
_entity_poly.type
_entity_poly.pdbx_seq_one_letter_code
_entity_poly.pdbx_strand_id
1 'polypeptide(L)'
;NHFLSQGHLLYGRKGSSVNRYNTIKRLLGGKEKIGIADMISVLNCTFGAPESVLNQRNSRDKEIEQCATLACFIIDATERRFWVRKGNIRENPFVEYKWSRPDKIYAEWR
;
A
#
# COMPACT_ATOMS: atom_id res chain seq x y z
N ASN A 1 -7.68 3.97 -4.32
CA ASN A 1 -8.17 3.74 -5.67
C ASN A 1 -9.68 3.96 -5.82
N HIS A 2 -10.33 4.52 -4.84
CA HIS A 2 -11.73 4.91 -4.90
C HIS A 2 -11.95 6.12 -4.00
N PHE A 3 -12.96 6.91 -4.34
CA PHE A 3 -13.36 8.02 -3.49
C PHE A 3 -14.28 7.53 -2.38
N LEU A 4 -14.22 8.16 -1.22
CA LEU A 4 -15.02 7.79 -0.06
C LEU A 4 -16.36 8.54 -0.01
N SER A 5 -16.67 9.37 -1.00
CA SER A 5 -17.96 10.03 -1.09
C SER A 5 -19.08 9.01 -1.32
N GLN A 6 -20.25 9.26 -0.71
CA GLN A 6 -21.39 8.36 -0.84
C GLN A 6 -21.85 8.18 -2.29
N GLY A 7 -21.85 9.25 -3.07
CA GLY A 7 -22.21 9.18 -4.49
C GLY A 7 -21.28 8.26 -5.28
N HIS A 8 -19.99 8.35 -5.03
CA HIS A 8 -19.01 7.48 -5.69
C HIS A 8 -19.19 6.01 -5.27
N LEU A 9 -19.45 5.74 -4.00
CA LEU A 9 -19.69 4.39 -3.50
C LEU A 9 -20.92 3.74 -4.12
N LEU A 10 -21.93 4.54 -4.47
CA LEU A 10 -23.14 4.04 -5.11
C LEU A 10 -22.93 3.68 -6.60
N TYR A 11 -22.12 4.44 -7.30
CA TYR A 11 -21.95 4.30 -8.75
C TYR A 11 -20.59 3.77 -9.17
N GLY A 12 -19.60 3.81 -8.28
CA GLY A 12 -18.27 3.32 -8.53
C GLY A 12 -18.16 1.80 -8.48
N ARG A 13 -17.15 1.27 -9.15
CA ARG A 13 -16.77 -0.14 -9.01
C ARG A 13 -16.31 -0.40 -7.59
N LYS A 14 -16.95 -1.34 -6.91
CA LYS A 14 -16.60 -1.70 -5.53
C LYS A 14 -15.32 -2.52 -5.43
N GLY A 15 -14.95 -3.32 -6.37
CA GLY A 15 -13.74 -4.11 -6.53
C GLY A 15 -12.76 -4.23 -5.37
N SER A 16 -11.51 -4.45 -5.71
CA SER A 16 -10.44 -4.70 -4.74
C SER A 16 -10.12 -3.49 -3.85
N SER A 17 -10.34 -2.26 -4.33
CA SER A 17 -10.00 -1.06 -3.55
C SER A 17 -10.85 -0.93 -2.28
N VAL A 18 -12.12 -1.28 -2.32
CA VAL A 18 -13.00 -1.26 -1.14
C VAL A 18 -12.58 -2.34 -0.15
N ASN A 19 -12.31 -3.56 -0.61
CA ASN A 19 -11.85 -4.64 0.25
C ASN A 19 -10.52 -4.28 0.92
N ARG A 20 -9.57 -3.74 0.16
CA ARG A 20 -8.27 -3.32 0.69
C ARG A 20 -8.41 -2.23 1.74
N TYR A 21 -9.23 -1.23 1.47
CA TYR A 21 -9.50 -0.15 2.42
C TYR A 21 -10.09 -0.68 3.74
N ASN A 22 -11.11 -1.51 3.65
CA ASN A 22 -11.76 -2.09 4.83
C ASN A 22 -10.82 -3.01 5.61
N THR A 23 -9.98 -3.76 4.93
CA THR A 23 -8.98 -4.62 5.53
C THR A 23 -7.96 -3.79 6.32
N ILE A 24 -7.45 -2.71 5.73
CA ILE A 24 -6.49 -1.82 6.38
C ILE A 24 -7.11 -1.17 7.63
N LYS A 25 -8.33 -0.68 7.51
CA LYS A 25 -9.05 -0.11 8.67
C LYS A 25 -9.19 -1.12 9.80
N ARG A 26 -9.53 -2.35 9.48
CA ARG A 26 -9.68 -3.42 10.48
C ARG A 26 -8.36 -3.75 11.14
N LEU A 27 -7.29 -3.86 10.37
CA LEU A 27 -5.98 -4.27 10.89
C LEU A 27 -5.30 -3.19 11.72
N LEU A 28 -5.51 -1.92 11.38
CA LEU A 28 -4.89 -0.78 12.07
C LEU A 28 -5.81 -0.13 13.09
N GLY A 29 -7.11 -0.41 13.03
CA GLY A 29 -8.10 0.18 13.92
C GLY A 29 -7.84 -0.21 15.38
N GLY A 30 -7.96 0.76 16.28
CA GLY A 30 -7.77 0.56 17.71
C GLY A 30 -6.31 0.54 18.17
N LYS A 31 -5.34 0.64 17.27
CA LYS A 31 -3.93 0.74 17.63
C LYS A 31 -3.56 2.19 17.94
N GLU A 32 -3.01 2.44 19.13
CA GLU A 32 -2.53 3.76 19.53
C GLU A 32 -1.24 4.15 18.79
N LYS A 33 -0.38 3.16 18.55
CA LYS A 33 0.89 3.33 17.84
C LYS A 33 0.99 2.31 16.73
N ILE A 34 1.41 2.77 15.57
CA ILE A 34 1.62 1.95 14.40
C ILE A 34 3.10 2.00 14.05
N GLY A 35 3.77 0.84 14.15
CA GLY A 35 5.18 0.70 13.81
C GLY A 35 5.38 0.09 12.43
N ILE A 36 6.65 -0.05 12.06
CA ILE A 36 7.04 -0.65 10.77
C ILE A 36 6.53 -2.09 10.64
N ALA A 37 6.59 -2.86 11.72
CA ALA A 37 6.10 -4.24 11.71
C ALA A 37 4.60 -4.32 11.42
N ASP A 38 3.80 -3.38 11.94
CA ASP A 38 2.37 -3.29 11.66
C ASP A 38 2.13 -2.98 10.18
N MET A 39 2.89 -2.05 9.63
CA MET A 39 2.79 -1.67 8.22
C MET A 39 3.17 -2.83 7.30
N ILE A 40 4.22 -3.56 7.62
CA ILE A 40 4.63 -4.76 6.86
C ILE A 40 3.53 -5.81 6.92
N SER A 41 2.92 -6.05 8.07
CA SER A 41 1.82 -7.00 8.23
C SER A 41 0.63 -6.63 7.36
N VAL A 42 0.28 -5.34 7.32
CA VAL A 42 -0.81 -4.83 6.46
C VAL A 42 -0.50 -5.06 4.99
N LEU A 43 0.71 -4.71 4.56
CA LEU A 43 1.14 -4.84 3.17
C LEU A 43 1.29 -6.30 2.73
N ASN A 44 1.45 -7.22 3.67
CA ASN A 44 1.52 -8.66 3.40
C ASN A 44 0.15 -9.35 3.45
N CYS A 45 -0.91 -8.63 3.78
CA CYS A 45 -2.23 -9.23 3.99
C CYS A 45 -2.81 -9.72 2.67
N THR A 46 -3.18 -10.99 2.63
CA THR A 46 -3.81 -11.65 1.48
C THR A 46 -5.28 -11.98 1.73
N PHE A 47 -5.87 -11.43 2.78
CA PHE A 47 -7.29 -11.61 3.06
C PHE A 47 -8.14 -11.06 1.92
N GLY A 48 -9.04 -11.90 1.44
CA GLY A 48 -9.89 -11.56 0.29
C GLY A 48 -9.21 -11.73 -1.07
N ALA A 49 -8.09 -12.46 -1.13
CA ALA A 49 -7.38 -12.67 -2.38
C ALA A 49 -8.31 -13.21 -3.49
N PRO A 50 -8.09 -12.77 -4.75
CA PRO A 50 -6.98 -11.94 -5.23
C PRO A 50 -7.15 -10.44 -4.97
N GLU A 51 -8.29 -10.00 -4.47
CA GLU A 51 -8.64 -8.59 -4.20
C GLU A 51 -8.14 -8.12 -2.84
N SER A 52 -6.92 -8.51 -2.48
CA SER A 52 -6.30 -8.26 -1.19
C SER A 52 -5.37 -7.05 -1.23
N VAL A 53 -4.90 -6.62 -0.05
CA VAL A 53 -3.90 -5.54 0.06
C VAL A 53 -2.65 -5.93 -0.71
N LEU A 54 -2.11 -7.12 -0.44
CA LEU A 54 -1.09 -7.70 -1.30
C LEU A 54 -1.79 -8.42 -2.44
N ASN A 55 -1.81 -7.81 -3.58
CA ASN A 55 -2.48 -8.35 -4.76
C ASN A 55 -1.49 -9.18 -5.56
N GLN A 56 -1.68 -10.49 -5.53
CA GLN A 56 -0.96 -11.43 -6.38
C GLN A 56 -1.79 -11.65 -7.65
N ARG A 57 -1.08 -11.92 -8.75
CA ARG A 57 -1.72 -12.06 -10.06
C ARG A 57 -2.90 -13.04 -10.00
N ASN A 58 -4.06 -12.58 -10.48
CA ASN A 58 -5.26 -13.41 -10.57
C ASN A 58 -5.29 -14.14 -11.91
N SER A 59 -5.04 -15.44 -11.90
CA SER A 59 -5.05 -16.28 -13.10
C SER A 59 -6.45 -16.52 -13.68
N ARG A 60 -7.51 -16.15 -12.95
CA ARG A 60 -8.91 -16.32 -13.41
C ARG A 60 -9.37 -15.18 -14.30
N ASP A 61 -8.72 -14.01 -14.20
CA ASP A 61 -9.07 -12.88 -15.03
C ASP A 61 -8.46 -13.03 -16.43
N LYS A 62 -9.06 -12.36 -17.40
CA LYS A 62 -8.46 -12.24 -18.72
C LYS A 62 -7.09 -11.62 -18.58
N GLU A 63 -6.16 -11.99 -19.43
CA GLU A 63 -4.77 -11.53 -19.36
C GLU A 63 -4.64 -10.02 -19.25
N ILE A 64 -5.45 -9.28 -19.99
CA ILE A 64 -5.47 -7.82 -19.98
C ILE A 64 -6.01 -7.23 -18.67
N GLU A 65 -6.81 -8.00 -17.91
CA GLU A 65 -7.42 -7.56 -16.67
C GLU A 65 -6.63 -7.99 -15.44
N GLN A 66 -5.59 -8.80 -15.63
CA GLN A 66 -4.76 -9.27 -14.52
C GLN A 66 -3.92 -8.14 -13.97
N CYS A 67 -4.09 -7.94 -12.67
CA CYS A 67 -3.33 -6.93 -11.93
C CYS A 67 -2.54 -7.61 -10.81
N ALA A 68 -1.43 -7.00 -10.45
CA ALA A 68 -0.65 -7.44 -9.30
C ALA A 68 0.06 -6.24 -8.65
N THR A 69 0.38 -6.37 -7.37
CA THR A 69 1.20 -5.39 -6.68
C THR A 69 2.60 -5.39 -7.28
N LEU A 70 3.05 -4.23 -7.76
CA LEU A 70 4.37 -4.08 -8.36
C LEU A 70 5.45 -3.73 -7.35
N ALA A 71 5.07 -2.97 -6.33
CA ALA A 71 5.96 -2.57 -5.25
C ALA A 71 5.16 -2.17 -4.02
N CYS A 72 5.80 -2.26 -2.87
CA CYS A 72 5.27 -1.78 -1.60
C CYS A 72 6.22 -0.75 -1.01
N PHE A 73 5.67 0.31 -0.45
CA PHE A 73 6.43 1.40 0.15
C PHE A 73 5.92 1.68 1.55
N ILE A 74 6.86 1.93 2.46
CA ILE A 74 6.58 2.46 3.80
C ILE A 74 7.43 3.70 3.97
N ILE A 75 6.83 4.80 4.37
CA ILE A 75 7.54 6.08 4.54
C ILE A 75 7.38 6.55 5.97
N ASP A 76 8.51 6.80 6.64
CA ASP A 76 8.58 7.50 7.90
C ASP A 76 9.15 8.90 7.65
N ALA A 77 8.26 9.86 7.53
CA ALA A 77 8.63 11.23 7.21
C ALA A 77 9.36 11.91 8.36
N THR A 78 9.09 11.53 9.61
CA THR A 78 9.73 12.09 10.79
C THR A 78 11.21 11.73 10.85
N GLU A 79 11.51 10.44 10.66
CA GLU A 79 12.86 9.92 10.71
C GLU A 79 13.56 9.94 9.36
N ARG A 80 12.89 10.39 8.32
CA ARG A 80 13.40 10.46 6.95
C ARG A 80 13.91 9.11 6.46
N ARG A 81 13.11 8.09 6.65
CA ARG A 81 13.39 6.72 6.18
C ARG A 81 12.25 6.21 5.33
N PHE A 82 12.57 5.39 4.38
CA PHE A 82 11.55 4.66 3.66
C PHE A 82 12.05 3.24 3.33
N TRP A 83 11.09 2.36 3.21
CA TRP A 83 11.33 0.96 2.90
C TRP A 83 10.60 0.62 1.61
N VAL A 84 11.26 -0.14 0.78
CA VAL A 84 10.73 -0.56 -0.52
C VAL A 84 10.86 -2.06 -0.65
N ARG A 85 9.80 -2.70 -1.09
CA ARG A 85 9.83 -4.09 -1.55
C ARG A 85 9.36 -4.12 -2.99
N LYS A 86 10.15 -4.72 -3.87
CA LYS A 86 9.79 -4.96 -5.26
C LYS A 86 8.88 -6.17 -5.39
N GLY A 87 7.83 -6.04 -6.18
CA GLY A 87 6.95 -7.14 -6.53
C GLY A 87 5.91 -7.48 -5.47
N ASN A 88 5.32 -8.65 -5.61
CA ASN A 88 4.22 -9.14 -4.79
C ASN A 88 4.55 -10.43 -4.02
N ILE A 89 5.81 -10.75 -3.90
CA ILE A 89 6.27 -11.92 -3.15
C ILE A 89 6.48 -11.51 -1.70
N ARG A 90 5.68 -12.12 -0.82
CA ARG A 90 5.63 -11.80 0.62
C ARG A 90 7.00 -11.95 1.29
N GLU A 91 7.79 -12.93 0.86
CA GLU A 91 9.09 -13.26 1.41
C GLU A 91 10.21 -12.33 0.97
N ASN A 92 9.99 -11.53 -0.07
CA ASN A 92 10.97 -10.56 -0.49
C ASN A 92 11.19 -9.53 0.63
N PRO A 93 12.44 -9.16 0.94
CA PRO A 93 12.72 -8.21 2.00
C PRO A 93 12.36 -6.79 1.61
N PHE A 94 11.97 -6.00 2.61
CA PHE A 94 11.93 -4.56 2.49
C PHE A 94 13.35 -4.01 2.65
N VAL A 95 13.77 -3.17 1.71
CA VAL A 95 15.06 -2.51 1.75
C VAL A 95 14.88 -1.11 2.30
N GLU A 96 15.62 -0.76 3.35
CA GLU A 96 15.55 0.53 4.00
C GLU A 96 16.47 1.54 3.31
N TYR A 97 15.95 2.75 3.10
CA TYR A 97 16.69 3.90 2.60
C TYR A 97 16.50 5.06 3.56
N LYS A 98 17.58 5.83 3.76
CA LYS A 98 17.54 7.08 4.53
C LYS A 98 17.86 8.23 3.60
N TRP A 99 17.23 9.37 3.83
CA TRP A 99 17.57 10.58 3.09
C TRP A 99 17.92 11.72 4.04
N SER A 100 18.86 12.53 3.62
CA SER A 100 19.21 13.77 4.31
C SER A 100 18.40 14.93 3.75
N ARG A 101 18.21 15.98 4.56
CA ARG A 101 17.51 17.17 4.10
C ARG A 101 18.33 17.86 2.99
N PRO A 102 17.76 18.05 1.80
CA PRO A 102 18.46 18.70 0.71
C PRO A 102 18.37 20.22 0.87
N ASP A 103 19.23 20.82 1.68
CA ASP A 103 19.17 22.23 2.00
C ASP A 103 19.30 23.14 0.77
N LYS A 104 19.94 22.66 -0.31
CA LYS A 104 20.16 23.42 -1.54
C LYS A 104 19.04 23.29 -2.57
N ILE A 105 18.29 22.20 -2.58
CA ILE A 105 17.27 21.96 -3.63
C ILE A 105 16.12 22.95 -3.53
N TYR A 106 15.71 23.32 -2.33
CA TYR A 106 14.62 24.27 -2.15
C TYR A 106 14.99 25.70 -2.56
N ALA A 107 16.25 26.06 -2.52
CA ALA A 107 16.72 27.36 -2.98
C ALA A 107 16.69 27.49 -4.52
N GLU A 108 16.91 26.38 -5.24
CA GLU A 108 16.88 26.34 -6.71
C GLU A 108 15.48 26.35 -7.29
N TRP A 109 14.47 25.94 -6.53
CA TRP A 109 13.09 25.86 -6.98
C TRP A 109 12.30 27.15 -6.77
N ARG A 110 12.90 28.14 -6.16
CA ARG A 110 12.33 29.47 -5.96
C ARG A 110 12.76 30.42 -7.09
#